data_4aabccd5dae4ecf8db24fcdf69504380
#
_entry.id   4aabccd5dae4ecf8db24fcdf69504380
#
_cell.length_a   1.000
_cell.length_b   1.000
_cell.length_c   1.000
_cell.angle_alpha   90.00
_cell.angle_beta   90.00
_cell.angle_gamma   90.00
#
_symmetry.space_group_name_H-M   'P 1'
#
loop_
_entity.id
_entity.type
_entity.pdbx_description
1 polymer ?
#
loop_
_entity_poly.entity_id
_entity_poly.type
_entity_poly.pdbx_seq_one_letter_code
_entity_poly.pdbx_strand_id
1 'polypeptide(L)'
;ASAYPRVIDFARIRNVADEVGAVVVTDMAHIAGLVATGVHPSPIPHSDVVTTTTHKTLRGPRGGLILCREEHAKAINRSLFPGVQGGPLIHVIAAKAVCFKEAGEPAFVEYQQQIVRNAARLGAALSQGGFRLVSGGTDNHLLLVDVFSQDITGKVAEEALGRTGITVNKNA
;
A
#
# COMPACT_ATOMS: atom_id res chain seq x y z
N ALA A 1 -4.00 0.88 5.75
CA ALA A 1 -4.01 1.52 4.41
C ALA A 1 -4.15 0.51 3.26
N SER A 2 -4.38 -0.75 3.58
CA SER A 2 -4.52 -1.79 2.54
C SER A 2 -5.81 -1.62 1.75
N ALA A 3 -5.67 -1.65 0.41
CA ALA A 3 -6.79 -1.68 -0.54
C ALA A 3 -7.82 -0.54 -0.40
N TYR A 4 -7.40 0.64 0.07
CA TYR A 4 -8.26 1.82 0.14
C TYR A 4 -7.81 2.87 -0.89
N PRO A 5 -8.69 3.32 -1.81
CA PRO A 5 -8.30 4.14 -2.95
C PRO A 5 -8.20 5.64 -2.63
N ARG A 6 -8.51 6.10 -1.42
CA ARG A 6 -8.45 7.50 -1.02
C ARG A 6 -7.31 7.79 -0.06
N VAL A 7 -6.92 9.04 0.03
CA VAL A 7 -5.97 9.52 1.03
C VAL A 7 -6.50 9.27 2.43
N ILE A 8 -5.62 8.82 3.33
CA ILE A 8 -5.92 8.59 4.74
C ILE A 8 -5.32 9.72 5.56
N ASP A 9 -6.13 10.32 6.42
CA ASP A 9 -5.70 11.34 7.38
C ASP A 9 -5.13 10.66 8.64
N PHE A 10 -3.84 10.39 8.62
CA PHE A 10 -3.14 9.74 9.73
C PHE A 10 -3.06 10.65 10.98
N ALA A 11 -3.01 11.96 10.80
CA ALA A 11 -2.99 12.90 11.92
C ALA A 11 -4.31 12.85 12.71
N ARG A 12 -5.43 12.76 12.01
CA ARG A 12 -6.73 12.61 12.66
C ARG A 12 -6.87 11.29 13.41
N ILE A 13 -6.35 10.20 12.83
CA ILE A 13 -6.30 8.88 13.50
C ILE A 13 -5.46 8.98 14.77
N ARG A 14 -4.29 9.63 14.72
CA ARG A 14 -3.43 9.84 15.89
C ARG A 14 -4.16 10.62 16.99
N ASN A 15 -4.84 11.70 16.66
CA ASN A 15 -5.60 12.49 17.64
C ASN A 15 -6.64 11.65 18.37
N VAL A 16 -7.42 10.84 17.62
CA VAL A 16 -8.43 9.93 18.22
C VAL A 16 -7.76 8.89 19.12
N ALA A 17 -6.62 8.33 18.70
CA ALA A 17 -5.89 7.36 19.50
C ALA A 17 -5.32 7.96 20.79
N ASP A 18 -4.86 9.19 20.76
CA ASP A 18 -4.36 9.93 21.93
C ASP A 18 -5.46 10.17 22.98
N GLU A 19 -6.68 10.48 22.54
CA GLU A 19 -7.83 10.66 23.44
C GLU A 19 -8.15 9.42 24.30
N VAL A 20 -7.85 8.23 23.77
CA VAL A 20 -8.14 6.95 24.45
C VAL A 20 -6.87 6.20 24.89
N GLY A 21 -5.69 6.79 24.74
CA GLY A 21 -4.41 6.20 25.10
C GLY A 21 -4.05 4.95 24.26
N ALA A 22 -4.48 4.88 23.01
CA ALA A 22 -4.25 3.73 22.15
C ALA A 22 -2.95 3.83 21.35
N VAL A 23 -2.28 2.69 21.16
CA VAL A 23 -1.13 2.57 20.24
C VAL A 23 -1.62 2.56 18.80
N VAL A 24 -1.00 3.35 17.94
CA VAL A 24 -1.31 3.38 16.50
C VAL A 24 -0.33 2.49 15.73
N VAL A 25 -0.86 1.44 15.12
CA VAL A 25 -0.14 0.58 14.20
C VAL A 25 -0.67 0.81 12.79
N THR A 26 0.17 1.26 11.88
CA THR A 26 -0.23 1.50 10.49
C THR A 26 0.46 0.54 9.54
N ASP A 27 -0.31 -0.21 8.77
CA ASP A 27 0.21 -0.94 7.61
C ASP A 27 0.09 -0.07 6.36
N MET A 28 1.23 0.31 5.77
CA MET A 28 1.30 1.10 4.54
C MET A 28 1.72 0.28 3.31
N ALA A 29 1.60 -1.03 3.36
CA ALA A 29 2.13 -1.93 2.34
C ALA A 29 1.74 -1.55 0.91
N HIS A 30 0.49 -1.14 0.68
CA HIS A 30 0.03 -0.74 -0.66
C HIS A 30 0.58 0.61 -1.13
N ILE A 31 0.79 1.54 -0.22
CA ILE A 31 1.15 2.93 -0.54
C ILE A 31 2.61 3.29 -0.23
N ALA A 32 3.44 2.33 0.20
CA ALA A 32 4.78 2.60 0.68
C ALA A 32 5.67 3.33 -0.34
N GLY A 33 5.57 3.01 -1.62
CA GLY A 33 6.29 3.73 -2.69
C GLY A 33 5.81 5.18 -2.85
N LEU A 34 4.50 5.40 -2.74
CA LEU A 34 3.91 6.74 -2.78
C LEU A 34 4.32 7.58 -1.56
N VAL A 35 4.40 6.95 -0.38
CA VAL A 35 4.86 7.59 0.86
C VAL A 35 6.34 7.94 0.77
N ALA A 36 7.18 7.03 0.29
CA ALA A 36 8.63 7.25 0.14
C ALA A 36 8.97 8.45 -0.76
N THR A 37 8.10 8.76 -1.70
CA THR A 37 8.28 9.86 -2.66
C THR A 37 7.47 11.13 -2.32
N GLY A 38 6.74 11.12 -1.21
CA GLY A 38 5.89 12.25 -0.81
C GLY A 38 4.61 12.43 -1.64
N VAL A 39 4.30 11.48 -2.54
CA VAL A 39 3.07 11.50 -3.36
C VAL A 39 1.82 11.18 -2.53
N HIS A 40 1.98 10.45 -1.42
CA HIS A 40 0.94 10.19 -0.42
C HIS A 40 1.45 10.65 0.96
N PRO A 41 0.57 11.20 1.83
CA PRO A 41 0.95 11.55 3.19
C PRO A 41 1.58 10.37 3.95
N SER A 42 2.60 10.67 4.75
CA SER A 42 3.31 9.65 5.52
C SER A 42 2.60 9.31 6.83
N PRO A 43 2.39 8.03 7.17
CA PRO A 43 1.91 7.62 8.48
C PRO A 43 2.99 7.71 9.58
N ILE A 44 4.28 7.77 9.21
CA ILE A 44 5.40 7.62 10.15
C ILE A 44 5.35 8.62 11.31
N PRO A 45 5.08 9.92 11.10
CA PRO A 45 5.00 10.88 12.21
C PRO A 45 3.83 10.63 13.17
N HIS A 46 2.81 9.91 12.72
CA HIS A 46 1.53 9.73 13.40
C HIS A 46 1.32 8.32 13.97
N SER A 47 2.32 7.44 13.83
CA SER A 47 2.20 6.04 14.26
C SER A 47 3.31 5.67 15.25
N ASP A 48 3.02 4.72 16.12
CA ASP A 48 3.99 4.12 17.02
C ASP A 48 4.76 3.00 16.32
N VAL A 49 4.04 2.26 15.45
CA VAL A 49 4.61 1.20 14.61
C VAL A 49 4.04 1.33 13.19
N VAL A 50 4.91 1.20 12.20
CA VAL A 50 4.51 1.16 10.78
C VAL A 50 5.05 -0.11 10.17
N THR A 51 4.18 -0.88 9.52
CA THR A 51 4.56 -2.07 8.75
C THR A 51 4.40 -1.82 7.25
N THR A 52 5.21 -2.48 6.46
CA THR A 52 5.06 -2.49 5.01
C THR A 52 5.63 -3.73 4.38
N THR A 53 5.20 -4.01 3.16
CA THR A 53 5.88 -4.93 2.24
C THR A 53 6.83 -4.14 1.35
N THR A 54 7.86 -4.82 0.81
CA THR A 54 8.80 -4.22 -0.13
C THR A 54 8.44 -4.48 -1.60
N HIS A 55 7.51 -5.39 -1.88
CA HIS A 55 7.21 -5.91 -3.22
C HIS A 55 5.91 -5.36 -3.87
N LYS A 56 5.37 -4.26 -3.37
CA LYS A 56 4.22 -3.55 -3.97
C LYS A 56 4.68 -2.25 -4.62
N THR A 57 4.15 -1.11 -4.25
CA THR A 57 4.54 0.18 -4.84
C THR A 57 6.00 0.55 -4.63
N LEU A 58 6.71 -0.02 -3.64
CA LEU A 58 8.16 0.12 -3.50
C LEU A 58 8.96 -0.60 -4.60
N ARG A 59 8.34 -1.52 -5.35
CA ARG A 59 8.98 -2.22 -6.48
C ARG A 59 10.21 -3.05 -6.09
N GLY A 60 10.26 -3.55 -4.86
CA GLY A 60 11.37 -4.32 -4.33
C GLY A 60 11.13 -5.84 -4.30
N PRO A 61 12.02 -6.59 -3.66
CA PRO A 61 11.89 -8.02 -3.47
C PRO A 61 10.71 -8.34 -2.54
N ARG A 62 10.22 -9.59 -2.60
CA ARG A 62 9.23 -10.07 -1.65
C ARG A 62 9.81 -10.10 -0.24
N GLY A 63 9.21 -9.32 0.65
CA GLY A 63 9.66 -9.17 2.02
C GLY A 63 8.84 -8.13 2.76
N GLY A 64 9.16 -7.93 4.03
CA GLY A 64 8.54 -6.95 4.91
C GLY A 64 9.57 -6.02 5.55
N LEU A 65 9.06 -4.93 6.12
CA LEU A 65 9.81 -3.96 6.89
C LEU A 65 8.91 -3.47 8.03
N ILE A 66 9.51 -3.29 9.20
CA ILE A 66 8.86 -2.67 10.37
C ILE A 66 9.68 -1.42 10.74
N LEU A 67 9.00 -0.31 10.88
CA LEU A 67 9.52 0.92 11.46
C LEU A 67 8.77 1.17 12.76
N CYS A 68 9.45 1.59 13.81
CA CYS A 68 8.81 1.86 15.10
C CYS A 68 9.53 2.95 15.86
N ARG A 69 8.85 3.49 16.87
CA ARG A 69 9.51 4.33 17.88
C ARG A 69 10.50 3.49 18.68
N GLU A 70 11.55 4.14 19.19
CA GLU A 70 12.66 3.48 19.91
C GLU A 70 12.17 2.62 21.08
N GLU A 71 11.18 3.09 21.82
CA GLU A 71 10.60 2.39 22.98
C GLU A 71 10.04 1.00 22.65
N HIS A 72 9.59 0.79 21.40
CA HIS A 72 9.05 -0.49 20.92
C HIS A 72 10.10 -1.41 20.28
N ALA A 73 11.27 -0.88 19.91
CA ALA A 73 12.26 -1.59 19.10
C ALA A 73 12.74 -2.89 19.76
N LYS A 74 13.03 -2.87 21.07
CA LYS A 74 13.51 -4.06 21.80
C LYS A 74 12.47 -5.19 21.82
N ALA A 75 11.21 -4.87 22.06
CA ALA A 75 10.13 -5.85 22.10
C ALA A 75 9.86 -6.45 20.71
N ILE A 76 9.82 -5.61 19.68
CA ILE A 76 9.63 -6.02 18.30
C ILE A 76 10.77 -6.92 17.83
N ASN A 77 12.03 -6.52 18.04
CA ASN A 77 13.19 -7.32 17.66
C ASN A 77 13.20 -8.69 18.31
N ARG A 78 12.88 -8.77 19.62
CA ARG A 78 12.79 -10.04 20.35
C ARG A 78 11.65 -10.93 19.83
N SER A 79 10.52 -10.34 19.50
CA SER A 79 9.39 -11.08 18.96
C SER A 79 9.66 -11.57 17.54
N LEU A 80 10.41 -10.78 16.76
CA LEU A 80 10.81 -11.17 15.42
C LEU A 80 11.83 -12.30 15.44
N PHE A 81 12.95 -12.12 16.17
CA PHE A 81 13.98 -13.14 16.32
C PHE A 81 14.39 -13.28 17.80
N PRO A 82 14.34 -14.49 18.36
CA PRO A 82 14.00 -15.78 17.74
C PRO A 82 12.49 -16.12 17.80
N GLY A 83 11.62 -15.16 18.08
CA GLY A 83 10.20 -15.41 18.36
C GLY A 83 9.45 -16.08 17.20
N VAL A 84 9.37 -15.42 16.04
CA VAL A 84 8.59 -15.90 14.88
C VAL A 84 9.44 -16.15 13.63
N GLN A 85 10.70 -15.69 13.61
CA GLN A 85 11.63 -15.87 12.49
C GLN A 85 12.96 -16.46 12.97
N GLY A 86 13.71 -17.05 12.04
CA GLY A 86 15.05 -17.58 12.24
C GLY A 86 16.07 -16.85 11.37
N GLY A 87 17.04 -17.59 10.81
CA GLY A 87 18.08 -17.03 9.95
C GLY A 87 17.52 -16.27 8.75
N PRO A 88 17.99 -15.05 8.47
CA PRO A 88 17.45 -14.22 7.42
C PRO A 88 17.88 -14.68 6.03
N LEU A 89 17.06 -14.36 5.02
CA LEU A 89 17.39 -14.55 3.61
C LEU A 89 18.29 -13.38 3.15
N ILE A 90 19.60 -13.56 3.19
CA ILE A 90 20.58 -12.49 2.94
C ILE A 90 20.46 -11.91 1.52
N HIS A 91 20.15 -12.73 0.51
CA HIS A 91 19.90 -12.25 -0.85
C HIS A 91 18.69 -11.30 -0.94
N VAL A 92 17.65 -11.54 -0.13
CA VAL A 92 16.50 -10.62 -0.02
C VAL A 92 16.90 -9.33 0.66
N ILE A 93 17.75 -9.37 1.69
CA ILE A 93 18.28 -8.17 2.36
C ILE A 93 19.11 -7.34 1.37
N ALA A 94 19.99 -7.96 0.60
CA ALA A 94 20.74 -7.27 -0.45
C ALA A 94 19.83 -6.63 -1.50
N ALA A 95 18.81 -7.35 -1.95
CA ALA A 95 17.83 -6.81 -2.89
C ALA A 95 17.01 -5.64 -2.31
N LYS A 96 16.69 -5.67 -1.00
CA LYS A 96 16.06 -4.53 -0.31
C LYS A 96 16.97 -3.29 -0.32
N ALA A 97 18.28 -3.45 -0.13
CA ALA A 97 19.23 -2.34 -0.16
C ALA A 97 19.22 -1.66 -1.53
N VAL A 98 19.22 -2.44 -2.63
CA VAL A 98 19.09 -1.90 -4.00
C VAL A 98 17.75 -1.19 -4.18
N CYS A 99 16.65 -1.82 -3.77
CA CYS A 99 15.31 -1.24 -3.83
C CYS A 99 15.23 0.13 -3.13
N PHE A 100 15.78 0.25 -1.92
CA PHE A 100 15.75 1.51 -1.17
C PHE A 100 16.65 2.58 -1.78
N LYS A 101 17.78 2.20 -2.37
CA LYS A 101 18.61 3.13 -3.14
C LYS A 101 17.85 3.68 -4.34
N GLU A 102 17.21 2.81 -5.13
CA GLU A 102 16.39 3.23 -6.28
C GLU A 102 15.21 4.11 -5.86
N ALA A 103 14.55 3.78 -4.73
CA ALA A 103 13.43 4.56 -4.20
C ALA A 103 13.83 5.97 -3.74
N GLY A 104 15.11 6.21 -3.46
CA GLY A 104 15.66 7.52 -3.14
C GLY A 104 16.01 8.38 -4.36
N GLU A 105 15.93 7.84 -5.58
CA GLU A 105 16.32 8.57 -6.79
C GLU A 105 15.16 9.43 -7.35
N PRO A 106 15.44 10.59 -7.97
CA PRO A 106 14.41 11.44 -8.57
C PRO A 106 13.51 10.72 -9.59
N ALA A 107 14.07 9.81 -10.37
CA ALA A 107 13.31 9.01 -11.33
C ALA A 107 12.21 8.15 -10.69
N PHE A 108 12.39 7.76 -9.43
CA PHE A 108 11.37 7.01 -8.69
C PHE A 108 10.18 7.89 -8.28
N VAL A 109 10.44 9.18 -8.00
CA VAL A 109 9.37 10.16 -7.75
C VAL A 109 8.50 10.33 -9.01
N GLU A 110 9.11 10.51 -10.17
CA GLU A 110 8.41 10.63 -11.46
C GLU A 110 7.57 9.36 -11.75
N TYR A 111 8.16 8.20 -11.50
CA TYR A 111 7.49 6.91 -11.64
C TYR A 111 6.22 6.82 -10.74
N GLN A 112 6.31 7.17 -9.48
CA GLN A 112 5.17 7.14 -8.55
C GLN A 112 4.09 8.15 -8.93
N GLN A 113 4.48 9.35 -9.36
CA GLN A 113 3.53 10.35 -9.89
C GLN A 113 2.80 9.83 -11.13
N GLN A 114 3.52 9.14 -12.03
CA GLN A 114 2.90 8.55 -13.21
C GLN A 114 1.90 7.45 -12.86
N ILE A 115 2.19 6.64 -11.84
CA ILE A 115 1.24 5.62 -11.33
C ILE A 115 -0.08 6.27 -10.93
N VAL A 116 -0.03 7.36 -10.16
CA VAL A 116 -1.25 8.06 -9.71
C VAL A 116 -2.00 8.67 -10.90
N ARG A 117 -1.30 9.31 -11.83
CA ARG A 117 -1.94 9.84 -13.06
C ARG A 117 -2.63 8.75 -13.88
N ASN A 118 -1.98 7.58 -14.02
CA ASN A 118 -2.54 6.44 -14.74
C ASN A 118 -3.80 5.90 -14.05
N ALA A 119 -3.77 5.76 -12.73
CA ALA A 119 -4.93 5.31 -11.95
C ALA A 119 -6.11 6.29 -12.09
N ALA A 120 -5.87 7.58 -11.98
CA ALA A 120 -6.89 8.61 -12.17
C ALA A 120 -7.50 8.57 -13.58
N ARG A 121 -6.66 8.42 -14.61
CA ARG A 121 -7.09 8.33 -16.01
C ARG A 121 -7.94 7.07 -16.25
N LEU A 122 -7.49 5.92 -15.74
CA LEU A 122 -8.23 4.68 -15.81
C LEU A 122 -9.59 4.80 -15.11
N GLY A 123 -9.61 5.38 -13.91
CA GLY A 123 -10.84 5.60 -13.15
C GLY A 123 -11.85 6.48 -13.93
N ALA A 124 -11.38 7.58 -14.52
CA ALA A 124 -12.21 8.44 -15.34
C ALA A 124 -12.80 7.70 -16.56
N ALA A 125 -11.99 6.89 -17.25
CA ALA A 125 -12.45 6.11 -18.41
C ALA A 125 -13.49 5.05 -18.01
N LEU A 126 -13.27 4.35 -16.89
CA LEU A 126 -14.23 3.38 -16.37
C LEU A 126 -15.57 4.04 -15.99
N SER A 127 -15.53 5.20 -15.33
CA SER A 127 -16.72 5.95 -14.98
C SER A 127 -17.48 6.43 -16.22
N GLN A 128 -16.78 6.91 -17.26
CA GLN A 128 -17.38 7.26 -18.55
C GLN A 128 -17.99 6.05 -19.26
N GLY A 129 -17.42 4.87 -19.05
CA GLY A 129 -17.93 3.58 -19.54
C GLY A 129 -19.11 3.02 -18.72
N GLY A 130 -19.62 3.77 -17.73
CA GLY A 130 -20.78 3.37 -16.93
C GLY A 130 -20.46 2.52 -15.71
N PHE A 131 -19.19 2.32 -15.36
CA PHE A 131 -18.81 1.58 -14.15
C PHE A 131 -18.83 2.50 -12.93
N ARG A 132 -19.40 2.01 -11.83
CA ARG A 132 -19.35 2.68 -10.54
C ARG A 132 -18.00 2.43 -9.85
N LEU A 133 -17.31 3.48 -9.46
CA LEU A 133 -16.12 3.37 -8.62
C LEU A 133 -16.51 3.49 -7.14
N VAL A 134 -16.05 2.53 -6.32
CA VAL A 134 -16.19 2.60 -4.86
C VAL A 134 -15.43 3.83 -4.37
N SER A 135 -16.00 4.59 -3.43
CA SER A 135 -15.52 5.90 -2.96
C SER A 135 -15.48 7.01 -4.03
N GLY A 136 -16.10 6.82 -5.19
CA GLY A 136 -16.21 7.82 -6.25
C GLY A 136 -14.91 8.09 -7.02
N GLY A 137 -13.88 7.24 -6.90
CA GLY A 137 -12.61 7.39 -7.63
C GLY A 137 -11.38 6.97 -6.85
N THR A 138 -10.23 7.55 -7.19
CA THR A 138 -8.95 7.25 -6.53
C THR A 138 -8.07 8.48 -6.37
N ASP A 139 -7.31 8.51 -5.29
CA ASP A 139 -6.26 9.49 -5.02
C ASP A 139 -4.86 8.83 -5.05
N ASN A 140 -4.79 7.52 -5.32
CA ASN A 140 -3.53 6.76 -5.30
C ASN A 140 -3.42 5.82 -6.51
N HIS A 141 -2.75 4.68 -6.35
CA HIS A 141 -2.48 3.69 -7.41
C HIS A 141 -3.62 2.68 -7.62
N LEU A 142 -4.64 2.68 -6.77
CA LEU A 142 -5.61 1.59 -6.64
C LEU A 142 -7.00 2.07 -7.03
N LEU A 143 -7.77 1.21 -7.68
CA LEU A 143 -9.18 1.41 -8.00
C LEU A 143 -9.99 0.24 -7.44
N LEU A 144 -11.17 0.54 -6.91
CA LEU A 144 -12.20 -0.44 -6.58
C LEU A 144 -13.39 -0.21 -7.49
N VAL A 145 -13.68 -1.18 -8.36
CA VAL A 145 -14.76 -1.10 -9.34
C VAL A 145 -15.91 -1.98 -8.86
N ASP A 146 -17.09 -1.39 -8.75
CA ASP A 146 -18.30 -2.13 -8.46
C ASP A 146 -18.87 -2.75 -9.73
N VAL A 147 -18.51 -4.00 -9.97
CA VAL A 147 -18.99 -4.76 -11.11
C VAL A 147 -20.40 -5.33 -10.88
N PHE A 148 -20.86 -5.39 -9.61
CA PHE A 148 -22.20 -5.86 -9.29
C PHE A 148 -23.29 -4.91 -9.85
N SER A 149 -22.95 -3.62 -10.01
CA SER A 149 -23.80 -2.65 -10.69
C SER A 149 -24.03 -2.95 -12.19
N GLN A 150 -23.31 -3.94 -12.74
CA GLN A 150 -23.43 -4.43 -14.12
C GLN A 150 -23.97 -5.89 -14.17
N ASP A 151 -24.63 -6.33 -13.09
CA ASP A 151 -25.19 -7.69 -12.93
C ASP A 151 -24.16 -8.82 -13.06
N ILE A 152 -22.88 -8.53 -12.79
CA ILE A 152 -21.81 -9.54 -12.77
C ILE A 152 -21.12 -9.61 -11.41
N THR A 153 -20.68 -10.81 -11.01
CA THR A 153 -19.92 -10.96 -9.78
C THR A 153 -18.44 -10.67 -9.97
N GLY A 154 -17.73 -10.30 -8.91
CA GLY A 154 -16.28 -10.11 -8.94
C GLY A 154 -15.54 -11.35 -9.45
N LYS A 155 -16.02 -12.57 -9.17
CA LYS A 155 -15.45 -13.82 -9.69
C LYS A 155 -15.56 -13.89 -11.23
N VAL A 156 -16.74 -13.62 -11.77
CA VAL A 156 -16.97 -13.63 -13.22
C VAL A 156 -16.10 -12.58 -13.91
N ALA A 157 -16.04 -11.37 -13.34
CA ALA A 157 -15.19 -10.30 -13.86
C ALA A 157 -13.69 -10.67 -13.84
N GLU A 158 -13.18 -11.22 -12.73
CA GLU A 158 -11.79 -11.68 -12.62
C GLU A 158 -11.45 -12.75 -13.67
N GLU A 159 -12.30 -13.75 -13.85
CA GLU A 159 -12.11 -14.81 -14.84
C GLU A 159 -12.14 -14.28 -16.28
N ALA A 160 -13.07 -13.36 -16.59
CA ALA A 160 -13.18 -12.77 -17.92
C ALA A 160 -11.96 -11.91 -18.27
N LEU A 161 -11.52 -11.04 -17.34
CA LEU A 161 -10.36 -10.18 -17.50
C LEU A 161 -9.07 -11.00 -17.58
N GLY A 162 -8.94 -12.06 -16.76
CA GLY A 162 -7.80 -12.98 -16.80
C GLY A 162 -7.60 -13.63 -18.17
N ARG A 163 -8.70 -13.98 -18.86
CA ARG A 163 -8.65 -14.53 -20.26
C ARG A 163 -8.11 -13.52 -21.27
N THR A 164 -8.20 -12.23 -20.98
CA THR A 164 -7.66 -11.15 -21.84
C THR A 164 -6.29 -10.65 -21.39
N GLY A 165 -5.68 -11.31 -20.38
CA GLY A 165 -4.37 -10.93 -19.85
C GLY A 165 -4.41 -9.79 -18.85
N ILE A 166 -5.58 -9.42 -18.33
CA ILE A 166 -5.74 -8.38 -17.30
C ILE A 166 -5.94 -9.06 -15.95
N THR A 167 -4.93 -8.98 -15.09
CA THR A 167 -4.99 -9.54 -13.74
C THR A 167 -5.62 -8.54 -12.77
N VAL A 168 -6.65 -8.96 -12.07
CA VAL A 168 -7.33 -8.20 -11.02
C VAL A 168 -7.55 -9.08 -9.80
N ASN A 169 -7.91 -8.47 -8.67
CA ASN A 169 -8.40 -9.18 -7.49
C ASN A 169 -9.90 -8.99 -7.36
N LYS A 170 -10.61 -10.08 -7.13
CA LYS A 170 -11.99 -9.98 -6.66
C LYS A 170 -12.02 -9.74 -5.15
N ASN A 171 -12.96 -8.93 -4.71
CA ASN A 171 -13.38 -8.87 -3.32
C ASN A 171 -14.70 -9.62 -3.18
N ALA A 172 -14.83 -10.38 -2.10
CA ALA A 172 -16.05 -11.13 -1.80
C ALA A 172 -17.10 -10.21 -1.19
#